data_0994f2db92562396d87913cab953f385
#
_entry.id   0994f2db92562396d87913cab953f385
#
_cell.length_a   1.000
_cell.length_b   1.000
_cell.length_c   1.000
_cell.angle_alpha   90.00
_cell.angle_beta   90.00
_cell.angle_gamma   90.00
#
_symmetry.space_group_name_H-M   'P 1'
#
loop_
_entity.id
_entity.type
_entity.pdbx_description
1 polymer ?
#
loop_
_entity_poly.entity_id
_entity_poly.type
_entity_poly.pdbx_seq_one_letter_code
_entity_poly.pdbx_strand_id
1 'polypeptide(L)'
;MRSGAFAPMNVARLPVLRLLVAGVLGSCSPDGAPIAEAQYAAKIVGDWQGSVGDERETISFAADGGFTSQVRRRGFISDTLGQGVTGTIHGTWAINGKSITLNISSAEDVRVVNAAVTSTIETFKPNEIVVKSAAGGTATFLRTL
;
A
#
# COMPACT_ATOMS: atom_id res chain seq x y z
N MET A 1 -11.10 -36.44 77.74
CA MET A 1 -10.93 -37.50 76.79
C MET A 1 -11.82 -37.29 75.61
N ARG A 2 -11.36 -36.77 74.54
CA ARG A 2 -11.97 -36.88 73.20
C ARG A 2 -10.92 -36.53 72.18
N SER A 3 -10.49 -37.51 71.45
CA SER A 3 -9.62 -37.42 70.30
C SER A 3 -10.35 -36.68 69.16
N GLY A 4 -9.80 -35.59 68.69
CA GLY A 4 -10.23 -34.93 67.47
C GLY A 4 -9.32 -35.36 66.33
N ALA A 5 -9.86 -36.12 65.40
CA ALA A 5 -9.17 -36.51 64.18
C ALA A 5 -9.11 -35.34 63.22
N PHE A 6 -7.90 -34.94 62.89
CA PHE A 6 -7.66 -34.01 61.76
C PHE A 6 -7.70 -34.78 60.45
N ALA A 7 -8.63 -34.46 59.60
CA ALA A 7 -8.65 -34.94 58.23
C ALA A 7 -7.65 -34.16 57.36
N PRO A 8 -6.91 -34.82 56.47
CA PRO A 8 -6.00 -34.14 55.59
C PRO A 8 -6.75 -33.42 54.44
N MET A 9 -6.48 -32.14 54.28
CA MET A 9 -6.93 -31.34 53.16
C MET A 9 -6.33 -31.88 51.84
N ASN A 10 -7.18 -32.36 50.97
CA ASN A 10 -6.85 -32.68 49.59
C ASN A 10 -6.52 -31.39 48.85
N VAL A 11 -5.26 -31.17 48.54
CA VAL A 11 -4.83 -30.11 47.61
C VAL A 11 -5.15 -30.58 46.21
N ALA A 12 -6.21 -30.05 45.65
CA ALA A 12 -6.57 -30.25 44.26
C ALA A 12 -5.50 -29.62 43.37
N ARG A 13 -4.78 -30.48 42.65
CA ARG A 13 -3.83 -30.06 41.61
C ARG A 13 -4.65 -29.49 40.44
N LEU A 14 -4.53 -28.19 40.24
CA LEU A 14 -5.02 -27.51 39.03
C LEU A 14 -4.20 -28.04 37.83
N PRO A 15 -4.85 -28.43 36.73
CA PRO A 15 -4.16 -28.76 35.51
C PRO A 15 -3.57 -27.49 34.93
N VAL A 16 -2.25 -27.51 34.72
CA VAL A 16 -1.55 -26.47 33.95
C VAL A 16 -2.04 -26.55 32.53
N LEU A 17 -2.89 -25.60 32.15
CA LEU A 17 -3.33 -25.41 30.77
C LEU A 17 -2.11 -24.98 29.97
N ARG A 18 -1.51 -25.88 29.25
CA ARG A 18 -0.47 -25.62 28.27
C ARG A 18 -1.18 -24.91 27.10
N LEU A 19 -1.02 -23.60 27.04
CA LEU A 19 -1.38 -22.81 25.87
C LEU A 19 -0.40 -23.21 24.76
N LEU A 20 -0.85 -24.07 23.84
CA LEU A 20 -0.17 -24.33 22.58
C LEU A 20 -0.33 -23.06 21.74
N VAL A 21 0.69 -22.19 21.78
CA VAL A 21 0.85 -21.16 20.76
C VAL A 21 1.20 -21.90 19.47
N ALA A 22 0.19 -22.18 18.66
CA ALA A 22 0.39 -22.57 17.29
C ALA A 22 1.02 -21.38 16.58
N GLY A 23 2.34 -21.41 16.43
CA GLY A 23 3.06 -20.49 15.57
C GLY A 23 2.51 -20.67 14.15
N VAL A 24 1.75 -19.71 13.69
CA VAL A 24 1.41 -19.62 12.27
C VAL A 24 2.72 -19.29 11.58
N LEU A 25 3.37 -20.31 11.03
CA LEU A 25 4.45 -20.15 10.08
C LEU A 25 3.81 -19.53 8.84
N GLY A 26 3.83 -18.17 8.78
CA GLY A 26 3.49 -17.46 7.58
C GLY A 26 4.36 -17.96 6.45
N SER A 27 3.77 -18.54 5.41
CA SER A 27 4.48 -18.84 4.18
C SER A 27 5.14 -17.55 3.71
N CYS A 28 6.48 -17.53 3.61
CA CYS A 28 7.23 -16.46 2.97
C CYS A 28 6.87 -16.48 1.49
N SER A 29 5.89 -15.66 1.10
CA SER A 29 5.66 -15.37 -0.31
C SER A 29 6.85 -14.54 -0.80
N PRO A 30 7.49 -14.85 -1.94
CA PRO A 30 8.63 -14.09 -2.47
C PRO A 30 8.29 -12.61 -2.71
N ASP A 31 7.02 -12.28 -2.82
CA ASP A 31 6.52 -10.92 -3.06
C ASP A 31 6.23 -10.12 -1.79
N GLY A 32 6.46 -10.71 -0.62
CA GLY A 32 6.14 -10.11 0.67
C GLY A 32 4.66 -10.15 1.03
N ALA A 33 4.36 -9.95 2.33
CA ALA A 33 2.98 -9.85 2.82
C ALA A 33 2.34 -8.52 2.41
N PRO A 34 1.00 -8.48 2.20
CA PRO A 34 0.28 -7.23 1.97
C PRO A 34 0.52 -6.22 3.11
N ILE A 35 0.69 -4.96 2.74
CA ILE A 35 0.84 -3.86 3.68
C ILE A 35 -0.55 -3.50 4.22
N ALA A 36 -0.65 -3.24 5.53
CA ALA A 36 -1.88 -2.78 6.14
C ALA A 36 -2.26 -1.37 5.63
N GLU A 37 -3.55 -1.14 5.40
CA GLU A 37 -4.06 0.13 4.85
C GLU A 37 -3.60 1.35 5.64
N ALA A 38 -3.56 1.27 6.98
CA ALA A 38 -3.07 2.33 7.84
C ALA A 38 -1.59 2.70 7.60
N GLN A 39 -0.82 1.85 6.94
CA GLN A 39 0.60 2.05 6.63
C GLN A 39 0.84 2.54 5.20
N TYR A 40 -0.18 2.64 4.36
CA TYR A 40 -0.03 2.98 2.94
C TYR A 40 0.74 4.29 2.74
N ALA A 41 0.36 5.35 3.44
CA ALA A 41 1.01 6.66 3.31
C ALA A 41 2.51 6.62 3.67
N ALA A 42 2.90 5.87 4.69
CA ALA A 42 4.30 5.74 5.08
C ALA A 42 5.10 4.85 4.11
N LYS A 43 4.46 3.82 3.58
CA LYS A 43 5.13 2.79 2.76
C LYS A 43 5.19 3.13 1.28
N ILE A 44 4.34 4.07 0.79
CA ILE A 44 4.37 4.47 -0.62
C ILE A 44 5.58 5.34 -0.97
N VAL A 45 6.16 6.03 0.01
CA VAL A 45 7.33 6.90 -0.20
C VAL A 45 8.46 6.15 -0.89
N GLY A 46 8.99 6.74 -1.95
CA GLY A 46 10.03 6.16 -2.80
C GLY A 46 9.67 6.19 -4.28
N ASP A 47 10.45 5.48 -5.08
CA ASP A 47 10.37 5.47 -6.53
C ASP A 47 9.68 4.22 -7.04
N TRP A 48 8.78 4.42 -7.99
CA TRP A 48 7.95 3.37 -8.57
C TRP A 48 7.95 3.46 -10.09
N GLN A 49 7.85 2.31 -10.73
CA GLN A 49 7.80 2.20 -12.18
C GLN A 49 6.61 1.34 -12.60
N GLY A 50 5.73 1.92 -13.40
CA GLY A 50 4.65 1.24 -14.09
C GLY A 50 5.01 0.98 -15.55
N SER A 51 4.31 0.03 -16.16
CA SER A 51 4.44 -0.27 -17.58
C SER A 51 3.06 -0.40 -18.20
N VAL A 52 2.87 0.22 -19.36
CA VAL A 52 1.68 0.05 -20.20
C VAL A 52 2.20 -0.26 -21.62
N GLY A 53 2.07 -1.53 -22.02
CA GLY A 53 2.73 -2.00 -23.24
C GLY A 53 4.26 -1.84 -23.14
N ASP A 54 4.86 -1.20 -24.11
CA ASP A 54 6.31 -0.94 -24.16
C ASP A 54 6.71 0.38 -23.45
N GLU A 55 5.75 1.18 -23.00
CA GLU A 55 6.02 2.45 -22.34
C GLU A 55 6.16 2.27 -20.83
N ARG A 56 7.15 2.96 -20.25
CA ARG A 56 7.42 2.98 -18.82
C ARG A 56 7.07 4.34 -18.25
N GLU A 57 6.25 4.34 -17.23
CA GLU A 57 5.90 5.50 -16.43
C GLU A 57 6.58 5.40 -15.07
N THR A 58 7.22 6.48 -14.63
CA THR A 58 7.85 6.52 -13.32
C THR A 58 7.15 7.53 -12.44
N ILE A 59 7.06 7.22 -11.15
CA ILE A 59 6.51 8.13 -10.16
C ILE A 59 7.32 8.04 -8.86
N SER A 60 7.71 9.20 -8.34
CA SER A 60 8.42 9.34 -7.07
C SER A 60 7.52 10.01 -6.06
N PHE A 61 7.30 9.38 -4.92
CA PHE A 61 6.56 9.93 -3.79
C PHE A 61 7.53 10.39 -2.71
N ALA A 62 7.51 11.67 -2.40
CA ALA A 62 8.32 12.24 -1.32
C ALA A 62 7.58 12.22 0.02
N ALA A 63 8.33 12.11 1.11
CA ALA A 63 7.77 12.05 2.46
C ALA A 63 7.06 13.35 2.90
N ASP A 64 7.37 14.47 2.24
CA ASP A 64 6.73 15.78 2.47
C ASP A 64 5.36 15.92 1.79
N GLY A 65 4.89 14.90 1.08
CA GLY A 65 3.63 14.91 0.34
C GLY A 65 3.75 15.37 -1.11
N GLY A 66 4.96 15.65 -1.60
CA GLY A 66 5.22 15.95 -3.00
C GLY A 66 5.33 14.70 -3.86
N PHE A 67 5.05 14.82 -5.15
CA PHE A 67 5.36 13.78 -6.12
C PHE A 67 5.92 14.37 -7.40
N THR A 68 6.67 13.54 -8.11
CA THR A 68 7.16 13.81 -9.47
C THR A 68 6.90 12.58 -10.32
N SER A 69 6.41 12.74 -11.53
CA SER A 69 6.19 11.63 -12.44
C SER A 69 6.65 11.97 -13.85
N GLN A 70 7.25 10.98 -14.51
CA GLN A 70 7.47 10.98 -15.96
C GLN A 70 6.30 10.28 -16.62
N VAL A 71 5.40 11.06 -17.18
CA VAL A 71 4.15 10.58 -17.77
C VAL A 71 4.36 10.21 -19.24
N ARG A 72 3.74 9.13 -19.66
CA ARG A 72 3.73 8.65 -21.04
C ARG A 72 2.34 8.78 -21.65
N ARG A 73 2.32 8.95 -22.97
CA ARG A 73 1.08 9.19 -23.72
C ARG A 73 0.01 8.11 -23.50
N ARG A 74 0.43 6.86 -23.32
CA ARG A 74 -0.40 5.69 -23.03
C ARG A 74 -0.19 5.19 -21.60
N GLY A 75 0.31 6.05 -20.71
CA GLY A 75 0.52 5.69 -19.32
C GLY A 75 -0.77 5.79 -18.49
N PHE A 76 -0.71 5.26 -17.28
CA PHE A 76 -1.85 5.22 -16.37
C PHE A 76 -2.41 6.62 -16.04
N ILE A 77 -1.53 7.61 -15.82
CA ILE A 77 -1.95 8.99 -15.53
C ILE A 77 -2.67 9.59 -16.75
N SER A 78 -2.10 9.43 -17.95
CA SER A 78 -2.73 9.91 -19.19
C SER A 78 -4.10 9.30 -19.44
N ASP A 79 -4.22 7.99 -19.25
CA ASP A 79 -5.47 7.25 -19.43
C ASP A 79 -6.52 7.69 -18.41
N THR A 80 -6.10 7.91 -17.15
CA THR A 80 -7.01 8.39 -16.09
C THR A 80 -7.50 9.82 -16.36
N LEU A 81 -6.65 10.68 -16.94
CA LEU A 81 -7.02 12.05 -17.33
C LEU A 81 -7.84 12.11 -18.63
N GLY A 82 -7.94 10.99 -19.35
CA GLY A 82 -8.65 10.91 -20.63
C GLY A 82 -8.00 11.69 -21.77
N GLN A 83 -6.71 11.99 -21.67
CA GLN A 83 -5.94 12.72 -22.68
C GLN A 83 -4.48 12.28 -22.70
N GLY A 84 -3.90 12.17 -23.89
CA GLY A 84 -2.50 11.77 -24.08
C GLY A 84 -1.55 12.88 -23.62
N VAL A 85 -1.02 12.72 -22.42
CA VAL A 85 -0.06 13.62 -21.77
C VAL A 85 1.31 12.99 -21.80
N THR A 86 2.35 13.78 -22.03
CA THR A 86 3.74 13.35 -21.94
C THR A 86 4.56 14.39 -21.19
N GLY A 87 5.68 13.97 -20.63
CA GLY A 87 6.62 14.84 -19.94
C GLY A 87 6.56 14.72 -18.44
N THR A 88 7.20 15.66 -17.78
CA THR A 88 7.30 15.67 -16.32
C THR A 88 6.11 16.41 -15.71
N ILE A 89 5.53 15.84 -14.68
CA ILE A 89 4.54 16.49 -13.83
C ILE A 89 5.03 16.50 -12.37
N HIS A 90 4.61 17.53 -11.65
CA HIS A 90 4.87 17.68 -10.22
C HIS A 90 3.57 18.05 -9.50
N GLY A 91 3.49 17.70 -8.24
CA GLY A 91 2.35 18.07 -7.43
C GLY A 91 2.41 17.50 -6.04
N THR A 92 1.25 17.31 -5.45
CA THR A 92 1.09 16.72 -4.12
C THR A 92 0.26 15.44 -4.19
N TRP A 93 0.54 14.53 -3.28
CA TRP A 93 -0.21 13.30 -3.14
C TRP A 93 -0.84 13.20 -1.74
N ALA A 94 -1.95 12.51 -1.67
CA ALA A 94 -2.61 12.16 -0.41
C ALA A 94 -3.24 10.78 -0.51
N ILE A 95 -3.24 10.05 0.59
CA ILE A 95 -3.91 8.76 0.74
C ILE A 95 -4.97 8.89 1.84
N ASN A 96 -6.18 8.44 1.52
CA ASN A 96 -7.28 8.30 2.45
C ASN A 96 -7.87 6.90 2.31
N GLY A 97 -7.60 6.03 3.27
CA GLY A 97 -7.95 4.63 3.16
C GLY A 97 -7.25 3.98 1.96
N LYS A 98 -8.00 3.41 1.05
CA LYS A 98 -7.49 2.84 -0.21
C LYS A 98 -7.44 3.84 -1.37
N SER A 99 -7.89 5.06 -1.17
CA SER A 99 -7.90 6.09 -2.22
C SER A 99 -6.60 6.88 -2.21
N ILE A 100 -5.95 6.97 -3.36
CA ILE A 100 -4.79 7.84 -3.59
C ILE A 100 -5.20 8.95 -4.56
N THR A 101 -4.88 10.19 -4.23
CA THR A 101 -5.13 11.37 -5.06
C THR A 101 -3.81 12.09 -5.35
N LEU A 102 -3.57 12.37 -6.62
CA LEU A 102 -2.45 13.17 -7.10
C LEU A 102 -3.02 14.51 -7.60
N ASN A 103 -2.59 15.61 -7.00
CA ASN A 103 -2.96 16.96 -7.44
C ASN A 103 -1.79 17.55 -8.21
N ILE A 104 -1.98 17.82 -9.49
CA ILE A 104 -0.94 18.32 -10.38
C ILE A 104 -0.85 19.84 -10.24
N SER A 105 0.29 20.33 -9.77
CA SER A 105 0.55 21.76 -9.62
C SER A 105 1.42 22.34 -10.73
N SER A 106 2.21 21.52 -11.41
CA SER A 106 3.08 21.91 -12.51
C SER A 106 3.24 20.76 -13.50
N ALA A 107 3.27 21.06 -14.76
CA ALA A 107 3.43 20.09 -15.84
C ALA A 107 4.04 20.74 -17.08
N GLU A 108 4.79 19.98 -17.87
CA GLU A 108 5.22 20.39 -19.20
C GLU A 108 4.02 20.61 -20.13
N ASP A 109 3.01 19.75 -20.01
CA ASP A 109 1.71 19.94 -20.66
C ASP A 109 0.80 20.77 -19.78
N VAL A 110 0.66 22.05 -20.10
CA VAL A 110 -0.11 23.02 -19.30
C VAL A 110 -1.60 22.68 -19.16
N ARG A 111 -2.13 21.82 -20.04
CA ARG A 111 -3.56 21.41 -20.03
C ARG A 111 -3.93 20.63 -18.77
N VAL A 112 -2.96 20.02 -18.11
CA VAL A 112 -3.20 19.19 -16.93
C VAL A 112 -2.82 19.87 -15.61
N VAL A 113 -2.34 21.10 -15.65
CA VAL A 113 -2.10 21.89 -14.45
C VAL A 113 -3.42 22.10 -13.72
N ASN A 114 -3.42 21.90 -12.40
CA ASN A 114 -4.60 21.88 -11.51
C ASN A 114 -5.56 20.68 -11.72
N ALA A 115 -5.21 19.70 -12.55
CA ALA A 115 -5.95 18.45 -12.61
C ALA A 115 -5.66 17.56 -11.39
N ALA A 116 -6.60 16.70 -11.07
CA ALA A 116 -6.44 15.69 -10.03
C ALA A 116 -6.65 14.28 -10.63
N VAL A 117 -5.78 13.35 -10.24
CA VAL A 117 -5.90 11.92 -10.57
C VAL A 117 -6.22 11.18 -9.28
N THR A 118 -7.39 10.56 -9.23
CA THR A 118 -7.80 9.73 -8.09
C THR A 118 -7.89 8.28 -8.51
N SER A 119 -7.31 7.40 -7.72
CA SER A 119 -7.24 5.97 -7.97
C SER A 119 -7.45 5.19 -6.69
N THR A 120 -7.87 3.93 -6.83
CA THR A 120 -8.02 3.01 -5.71
C THR A 120 -6.83 2.05 -5.67
N ILE A 121 -6.19 1.92 -4.52
CA ILE A 121 -5.16 0.91 -4.28
C ILE A 121 -5.88 -0.43 -4.07
N GLU A 122 -5.73 -1.35 -5.00
CA GLU A 122 -6.32 -2.70 -4.90
C GLU A 122 -5.43 -3.65 -4.13
N THR A 123 -4.11 -3.55 -4.35
CA THR A 123 -3.11 -4.36 -3.66
C THR A 123 -1.89 -3.51 -3.37
N PHE A 124 -1.35 -3.63 -2.17
CA PHE A 124 -0.09 -3.01 -1.79
C PHE A 124 0.80 -4.00 -1.07
N LYS A 125 1.91 -4.32 -1.69
CA LYS A 125 3.01 -5.12 -1.15
C LYS A 125 4.27 -4.26 -1.06
N PRO A 126 5.33 -4.69 -0.36
CA PRO A 126 6.54 -3.89 -0.20
C PRO A 126 7.15 -3.37 -1.51
N ASN A 127 7.08 -4.15 -2.58
CA ASN A 127 7.69 -3.83 -3.87
C ASN A 127 6.69 -3.73 -5.03
N GLU A 128 5.39 -3.82 -4.77
CA GLU A 128 4.35 -3.81 -5.79
C GLU A 128 3.10 -3.09 -5.32
N ILE A 129 2.58 -2.20 -6.13
CA ILE A 129 1.28 -1.56 -5.94
C ILE A 129 0.43 -1.80 -7.18
N VAL A 130 -0.79 -2.27 -6.98
CA VAL A 130 -1.81 -2.35 -8.02
C VAL A 130 -2.85 -1.28 -7.76
N VAL A 131 -3.07 -0.41 -8.73
CA VAL A 131 -4.05 0.68 -8.65
C VAL A 131 -5.08 0.57 -9.75
N LYS A 132 -6.28 0.99 -9.46
CA LYS A 132 -7.39 1.06 -10.40
C LYS A 132 -7.85 2.52 -10.55
N SER A 133 -7.92 3.00 -11.79
CA SER A 133 -8.43 4.34 -12.08
C SER A 133 -9.95 4.40 -11.98
N ALA A 134 -10.50 5.61 -11.82
CA ALA A 134 -11.94 5.85 -11.89
C ALA A 134 -12.53 5.47 -13.26
N ALA A 135 -11.74 5.51 -14.32
CA ALA A 135 -12.11 5.06 -15.66
C ALA A 135 -12.12 3.54 -15.84
N GLY A 136 -11.69 2.77 -14.82
CA GLY A 136 -11.69 1.31 -14.81
C GLY A 136 -10.37 0.65 -15.24
N GLY A 137 -9.38 1.43 -15.69
CA GLY A 137 -8.05 0.91 -16.02
C GLY A 137 -7.28 0.50 -14.76
N THR A 138 -6.50 -0.58 -14.86
CA THR A 138 -5.65 -1.08 -13.79
C THR A 138 -4.18 -0.96 -14.21
N ALA A 139 -3.33 -0.54 -13.28
CA ALA A 139 -1.88 -0.50 -13.49
C ALA A 139 -1.16 -1.12 -12.31
N THR A 140 -0.03 -1.75 -12.61
CA THR A 140 0.89 -2.30 -11.62
C THR A 140 2.16 -1.46 -11.62
N PHE A 141 2.55 -0.99 -10.46
CA PHE A 141 3.79 -0.27 -10.24
C PHE A 141 4.71 -1.12 -9.37
N LEU A 142 5.96 -1.25 -9.80
CA LEU A 142 7.01 -1.94 -9.07
C LEU A 142 7.96 -0.91 -8.47
N ARG A 143 8.41 -1.17 -7.25
CA ARG A 143 9.41 -0.32 -6.58
C ARG A 143 10.73 -0.43 -7.32
N THR A 144 11.34 0.70 -7.64
CA THR A 144 12.70 0.77 -8.14
C THR A 144 13.69 0.82 -6.98
N LEU A 145 14.77 0.05 -7.08
CA LEU A 145 15.84 -0.01 -6.08
C LEU A 145 16.89 1.04 -6.37
#